data_d94f7d33cd0f9328124e7f9705c5e4fc
#
_entry.id   d94f7d33cd0f9328124e7f9705c5e4fc
#
_cell.length_a   1.000
_cell.length_b   1.000
_cell.length_c   1.000
_cell.angle_alpha   90.00
_cell.angle_beta   90.00
_cell.angle_gamma   90.00
#
_symmetry.space_group_name_H-M   'P 1'
#
loop_
_entity.id
_entity.type
_entity.pdbx_description
1 polymer ?
#
loop_
_entity_poly.entity_id
_entity_poly.type
_entity_poly.pdbx_seq_one_letter_code
_entity_poly.pdbx_strand_id
1 'polypeptide(L)'
;ALYYVMDPKLVEMGLMESLEVGKAEYDGYIRNAMLVQMRRLKMGEDIAEAHMRNRAWISNWIIEKGASANVISREVRDGKTYFNINNYDKMRDLVGELLREVQRITSQGDYNAAKALADGYGKKVDPTLHAEVLTRSEKLNIPPYNGFVNPILTPVLDSNGKMIDVTVSYTKTFAEQMLNYSKNYGFLAPKK
;
A
#
# COMPACT_ATOMS: atom_id res chain seq x y z
N ALA A 1 -4.03 -11.32 2.77
CA ALA A 1 -4.80 -10.58 1.76
C ALA A 1 -4.17 -10.70 0.37
N LEU A 2 -2.90 -10.31 0.19
CA LEU A 2 -2.23 -10.28 -1.12
C LEU A 2 -2.26 -11.62 -1.88
N TYR A 3 -2.19 -12.76 -1.19
CA TYR A 3 -2.31 -14.09 -1.82
C TYR A 3 -3.72 -14.34 -2.36
N TYR A 4 -4.73 -13.92 -1.61
CA TYR A 4 -6.13 -14.22 -1.94
C TYR A 4 -6.73 -13.30 -2.99
N VAL A 5 -6.21 -12.09 -3.18
CA VAL A 5 -6.74 -11.13 -4.16
C VAL A 5 -6.70 -11.66 -5.61
N MET A 6 -5.89 -12.68 -5.88
CA MET A 6 -5.84 -13.42 -7.16
C MET A 6 -6.53 -14.80 -7.08
N ASP A 7 -7.38 -15.05 -6.09
CA ASP A 7 -8.10 -16.33 -5.98
C ASP A 7 -9.41 -16.26 -6.78
N PRO A 8 -9.62 -17.18 -7.76
CA PRO A 8 -10.86 -17.22 -8.56
C PRO A 8 -12.13 -17.33 -7.72
N LYS A 9 -12.03 -17.90 -6.51
CA LYS A 9 -13.18 -18.02 -5.59
C LYS A 9 -13.76 -16.68 -5.19
N LEU A 10 -12.97 -15.60 -5.16
CA LEU A 10 -13.51 -14.29 -4.84
C LEU A 10 -14.46 -13.79 -5.94
N VAL A 11 -14.21 -14.16 -7.19
CA VAL A 11 -15.11 -13.87 -8.31
C VAL A 11 -16.33 -14.76 -8.26
N GLU A 12 -16.16 -16.07 -8.02
CA GLU A 12 -17.27 -17.04 -7.88
C GLU A 12 -18.24 -16.67 -6.75
N MET A 13 -17.71 -16.10 -5.66
CA MET A 13 -18.50 -15.63 -4.50
C MET A 13 -19.12 -14.25 -4.71
N GLY A 14 -18.88 -13.59 -5.83
CA GLY A 14 -19.36 -12.22 -6.10
C GLY A 14 -18.69 -11.12 -5.25
N LEU A 15 -17.55 -11.43 -4.61
CA LEU A 15 -16.79 -10.46 -3.82
C LEU A 15 -15.86 -9.59 -4.68
N MET A 16 -15.59 -10.04 -5.88
CA MET A 16 -14.80 -9.32 -6.90
C MET A 16 -15.47 -9.46 -8.27
N GLU A 17 -15.43 -8.41 -9.07
CA GLU A 17 -16.02 -8.42 -10.42
C GLU A 17 -15.26 -9.36 -11.38
N SER A 18 -13.94 -9.37 -11.28
CA SER A 18 -13.06 -10.21 -12.14
C SER A 18 -11.65 -10.31 -11.56
N LEU A 19 -10.84 -11.23 -12.08
CA LEU A 19 -9.41 -11.32 -11.73
C LEU A 19 -8.58 -10.12 -12.21
N GLU A 20 -9.09 -9.30 -13.14
CA GLU A 20 -8.43 -8.05 -13.54
C GLU A 20 -8.33 -7.07 -12.37
N VAL A 21 -9.30 -7.07 -11.46
CA VAL A 21 -9.22 -6.30 -10.20
C VAL A 21 -8.04 -6.78 -9.36
N GLY A 22 -7.84 -8.09 -9.25
CA GLY A 22 -6.70 -8.67 -8.53
C GLY A 22 -5.35 -8.31 -9.16
N LYS A 23 -5.26 -8.30 -10.49
CA LYS A 23 -4.06 -7.84 -11.22
C LYS A 23 -3.77 -6.36 -10.95
N ALA A 24 -4.80 -5.51 -11.00
CA ALA A 24 -4.65 -4.08 -10.69
C ALA A 24 -4.19 -3.84 -9.25
N GLU A 25 -4.64 -4.65 -8.29
CA GLU A 25 -4.15 -4.62 -6.91
C GLU A 25 -2.66 -5.00 -6.82
N TYR A 26 -2.21 -6.01 -7.55
CA TYR A 26 -0.80 -6.36 -7.62
C TYR A 26 0.05 -5.24 -8.22
N ASP A 27 -0.38 -4.65 -9.33
CA ASP A 27 0.29 -3.50 -9.95
C ASP A 27 0.37 -2.31 -8.97
N GLY A 28 -0.74 -2.00 -8.32
CA GLY A 28 -0.83 -0.96 -7.30
C GLY A 28 0.11 -1.22 -6.13
N TYR A 29 0.20 -2.48 -5.67
CA TYR A 29 1.06 -2.89 -4.57
C TYR A 29 2.54 -2.71 -4.90
N ILE A 30 3.01 -3.25 -6.03
CA ILE A 30 4.40 -3.12 -6.48
C ILE A 30 4.77 -1.66 -6.73
N ARG A 31 3.92 -0.91 -7.45
CA ARG A 31 4.12 0.53 -7.68
C ARG A 31 4.25 1.31 -6.37
N ASN A 32 3.38 1.03 -5.40
CA ASN A 32 3.43 1.69 -4.09
C ASN A 32 4.71 1.34 -3.35
N ALA A 33 5.04 0.05 -3.28
CA ALA A 33 6.21 -0.45 -2.56
C ALA A 33 7.53 0.09 -3.12
N MET A 34 7.68 0.08 -4.44
CA MET A 34 8.96 0.37 -5.10
C MET A 34 9.15 1.85 -5.46
N LEU A 35 8.06 2.61 -5.58
CA LEU A 35 8.10 4.01 -6.02
C LEU A 35 7.38 4.94 -5.04
N VAL A 36 6.05 4.82 -4.93
CA VAL A 36 5.22 5.87 -4.34
C VAL A 36 5.53 6.13 -2.87
N GLN A 37 5.75 5.09 -2.06
CA GLN A 37 6.05 5.27 -0.64
C GLN A 37 7.43 5.90 -0.37
N MET A 38 8.38 5.75 -1.30
CA MET A 38 9.75 6.23 -1.13
C MET A 38 9.85 7.77 -1.06
N ARG A 39 8.84 8.51 -1.56
CA ARG A 39 8.75 9.96 -1.41
C ARG A 39 8.64 10.44 0.04
N ARG A 40 8.33 9.54 0.98
CA ARG A 40 8.20 9.84 2.42
C ARG A 40 9.52 9.81 3.18
N LEU A 41 10.58 9.34 2.53
CA LEU A 41 11.91 9.22 3.11
C LEU A 41 12.82 10.36 2.61
N LYS A 42 13.71 10.83 3.45
CA LYS A 42 14.82 11.69 3.01
C LYS A 42 15.92 10.83 2.40
N MET A 43 16.73 11.44 1.52
CA MET A 43 17.86 10.74 0.92
C MET A 43 18.77 10.14 1.98
N GLY A 44 19.09 8.85 1.78
CA GLY A 44 19.98 8.10 2.67
C GLY A 44 19.31 7.53 3.92
N GLU A 45 18.03 7.82 4.16
CA GLU A 45 17.29 7.19 5.26
C GLU A 45 16.93 5.73 4.96
N ASP A 46 17.04 4.89 5.99
CA ASP A 46 16.48 3.54 5.98
C ASP A 46 14.96 3.60 6.23
N ILE A 47 14.24 2.58 5.75
CA ILE A 47 12.81 2.46 6.01
C ILE A 47 12.60 2.08 7.48
N ALA A 48 12.12 3.02 8.29
CA ALA A 48 11.85 2.80 9.71
C ALA A 48 10.40 2.36 9.98
N GLU A 49 9.43 2.82 9.16
CA GLU A 49 8.00 2.58 9.35
C GLU A 49 7.62 1.14 8.96
N ALA A 50 6.89 0.45 9.83
CA ALA A 50 6.61 -0.99 9.72
C ALA A 50 5.81 -1.36 8.45
N HIS A 51 4.81 -0.55 8.05
CA HIS A 51 4.02 -0.82 6.84
C HIS A 51 4.83 -0.58 5.56
N MET A 52 5.72 0.43 5.57
CA MET A 52 6.62 0.66 4.45
C MET A 52 7.63 -0.48 4.32
N ARG A 53 8.19 -0.95 5.45
CA ARG A 53 9.08 -2.12 5.47
C ARG A 53 8.38 -3.37 4.94
N ASN A 54 7.16 -3.62 5.39
CA ASN A 54 6.37 -4.77 4.94
C ASN A 54 6.18 -4.77 3.42
N ARG A 55 5.79 -3.62 2.83
CA ARG A 55 5.66 -3.51 1.37
C ARG A 55 6.99 -3.71 0.65
N ALA A 56 8.05 -3.07 1.15
CA ALA A 56 9.38 -3.16 0.54
C ALA A 56 9.92 -4.59 0.56
N TRP A 57 9.90 -5.29 1.70
CA TRP A 57 10.48 -6.61 1.78
C TRP A 57 9.70 -7.66 0.99
N ILE A 58 8.37 -7.63 0.97
CA ILE A 58 7.56 -8.51 0.12
C ILE A 58 7.91 -8.29 -1.35
N SER A 59 7.94 -7.03 -1.80
CA SER A 59 8.22 -6.70 -3.20
C SER A 59 9.64 -7.07 -3.62
N ASN A 60 10.65 -6.71 -2.82
CA ASN A 60 12.05 -7.04 -3.10
C ASN A 60 12.28 -8.56 -3.13
N TRP A 61 11.66 -9.29 -2.20
CA TRP A 61 11.75 -10.75 -2.15
C TRP A 61 11.13 -11.38 -3.41
N ILE A 62 9.95 -10.92 -3.85
CA ILE A 62 9.30 -11.41 -5.07
C ILE A 62 10.15 -11.10 -6.31
N ILE A 63 10.71 -9.88 -6.40
CA ILE A 63 11.58 -9.48 -7.50
C ILE A 63 12.80 -10.40 -7.58
N GLU A 64 13.47 -10.66 -6.45
CA GLU A 64 14.65 -11.54 -6.42
C GLU A 64 14.29 -12.99 -6.75
N LYS A 65 13.31 -13.57 -6.08
CA LYS A 65 12.94 -14.98 -6.27
C LYS A 65 12.28 -15.24 -7.61
N GLY A 66 11.60 -14.26 -8.17
CA GLY A 66 10.98 -14.32 -9.49
C GLY A 66 11.90 -13.96 -10.66
N ALA A 67 13.16 -13.57 -10.40
CA ALA A 67 14.06 -13.05 -11.43
C ALA A 67 14.31 -14.05 -12.57
N SER A 68 14.57 -15.32 -12.27
CA SER A 68 14.81 -16.36 -13.28
C SER A 68 13.63 -16.62 -14.22
N ALA A 69 12.40 -16.39 -13.74
CA ALA A 69 11.16 -16.51 -14.50
C ALA A 69 10.65 -15.15 -15.03
N ASN A 70 11.43 -14.09 -14.86
CA ASN A 70 11.08 -12.71 -15.24
C ASN A 70 9.67 -12.31 -14.78
N VAL A 71 9.34 -12.62 -13.53
CA VAL A 71 8.01 -12.37 -12.96
C VAL A 71 7.71 -10.88 -12.89
N ILE A 72 8.70 -10.09 -12.46
CA ILE A 72 8.64 -8.64 -12.45
C ILE A 72 9.89 -8.09 -13.14
N SER A 73 9.72 -7.25 -14.14
CA SER A 73 10.82 -6.53 -14.79
C SER A 73 10.91 -5.09 -14.31
N ARG A 74 12.16 -4.60 -14.20
CA ARG A 74 12.48 -3.18 -14.02
C ARG A 74 12.93 -2.62 -15.36
N GLU A 75 12.23 -1.62 -15.84
CA GLU A 75 12.50 -0.96 -17.11
C GLU A 75 12.71 0.53 -16.92
N VAL A 76 13.58 1.11 -17.75
CA VAL A 76 13.75 2.57 -17.82
C VAL A 76 13.26 3.05 -19.19
N ARG A 77 12.24 3.90 -19.19
CA ARG A 77 11.69 4.54 -20.39
C ARG A 77 11.69 6.06 -20.19
N ASP A 78 12.26 6.80 -21.10
CA ASP A 78 12.37 8.26 -21.04
C ASP A 78 12.95 8.78 -19.71
N GLY A 79 13.98 8.09 -19.20
CA GLY A 79 14.63 8.43 -17.93
C GLY A 79 13.79 8.16 -16.69
N LYS A 80 12.72 7.38 -16.79
CA LYS A 80 11.83 7.01 -15.69
C LYS A 80 11.81 5.51 -15.49
N THR A 81 11.95 5.07 -14.26
CA THR A 81 11.88 3.67 -13.87
C THR A 81 10.42 3.22 -13.73
N TYR A 82 10.14 2.03 -14.27
CA TYR A 82 8.88 1.30 -14.18
C TYR A 82 9.13 -0.11 -13.67
N PHE A 83 8.14 -0.65 -12.97
CA PHE A 83 8.08 -2.06 -12.58
C PHE A 83 6.86 -2.67 -13.24
N ASN A 84 7.07 -3.69 -14.09
CA ASN A 84 6.00 -4.36 -14.81
C ASN A 84 5.89 -5.80 -14.32
N ILE A 85 4.67 -6.24 -13.99
CA ILE A 85 4.39 -7.64 -13.67
C ILE A 85 4.14 -8.38 -14.97
N ASN A 86 5.02 -9.30 -15.31
CA ASN A 86 4.96 -10.08 -16.55
C ASN A 86 4.19 -11.41 -16.37
N ASN A 87 4.09 -11.90 -15.13
CA ASN A 87 3.39 -13.15 -14.82
C ASN A 87 2.71 -13.07 -13.44
N TYR A 88 1.42 -12.78 -13.45
CA TYR A 88 0.60 -12.62 -12.23
C TYR A 88 0.40 -13.93 -11.47
N ASP A 89 0.22 -15.05 -12.17
CA ASP A 89 0.03 -16.35 -11.54
C ASP A 89 1.30 -16.77 -10.79
N LYS A 90 2.46 -16.61 -11.44
CA LYS A 90 3.74 -16.88 -10.81
C LYS A 90 4.04 -15.93 -9.65
N MET A 91 3.62 -14.68 -9.75
CA MET A 91 3.69 -13.75 -8.60
C MET A 91 2.82 -14.25 -7.44
N ARG A 92 1.61 -14.74 -7.69
CA ARG A 92 0.75 -15.33 -6.66
C ARG A 92 1.42 -16.54 -6.00
N ASP A 93 2.04 -17.42 -6.78
CA ASP A 93 2.78 -18.57 -6.24
C ASP A 93 3.88 -18.12 -5.27
N LEU A 94 4.69 -17.14 -5.68
CA LEU A 94 5.75 -16.57 -4.84
C LEU A 94 5.19 -15.91 -3.56
N VAL A 95 4.08 -15.19 -3.65
CA VAL A 95 3.40 -14.66 -2.45
C VAL A 95 2.98 -15.79 -1.51
N GLY A 96 2.50 -16.92 -2.07
CA GLY A 96 2.16 -18.11 -1.31
C GLY A 96 3.36 -18.78 -0.64
N GLU A 97 4.50 -18.86 -1.34
CA GLU A 97 5.76 -19.36 -0.78
C GLU A 97 6.24 -18.49 0.38
N LEU A 98 6.23 -17.19 0.18
CA LEU A 98 6.60 -16.24 1.22
C LEU A 98 5.68 -16.32 2.45
N LEU A 99 4.38 -16.46 2.23
CA LEU A 99 3.39 -16.64 3.30
C LEU A 99 3.68 -17.91 4.11
N ARG A 100 4.01 -19.03 3.47
CA ARG A 100 4.40 -20.27 4.16
C ARG A 100 5.65 -20.06 5.02
N GLU A 101 6.67 -19.37 4.49
CA GLU A 101 7.90 -19.10 5.24
C GLU A 101 7.64 -18.19 6.43
N VAL A 102 6.82 -17.14 6.28
CA VAL A 102 6.42 -16.27 7.40
C VAL A 102 5.66 -17.06 8.47
N GLN A 103 4.76 -17.94 8.08
CA GLN A 103 4.04 -18.81 9.01
C GLN A 103 4.97 -19.78 9.74
N ARG A 104 5.95 -20.38 9.05
CA ARG A 104 6.98 -21.22 9.66
C ARG A 104 7.78 -20.42 10.71
N ILE A 105 8.30 -19.25 10.31
CA ILE A 105 9.08 -18.37 11.18
C ILE A 105 8.28 -18.02 12.45
N THR A 106 7.01 -17.63 12.26
CA THR A 106 6.15 -17.22 13.38
C THR A 106 5.84 -18.40 14.31
N SER A 107 5.48 -19.56 13.74
CA SER A 107 5.10 -20.74 14.53
C SER A 107 6.28 -21.36 15.29
N GLN A 108 7.49 -21.22 14.77
CA GLN A 108 8.70 -21.75 15.38
C GLN A 108 9.45 -20.72 16.25
N GLY A 109 9.03 -19.46 16.25
CA GLY A 109 9.73 -18.38 16.95
C GLY A 109 11.14 -18.12 16.39
N ASP A 110 11.36 -18.35 15.08
CA ASP A 110 12.65 -18.23 14.42
C ASP A 110 13.04 -16.76 14.22
N TYR A 111 13.52 -16.13 15.28
CA TYR A 111 13.93 -14.72 15.27
C TYR A 111 15.03 -14.43 14.25
N ASN A 112 15.99 -15.36 14.05
CA ASN A 112 17.10 -15.13 13.13
C ASN A 112 16.63 -15.07 11.68
N ALA A 113 15.73 -15.96 11.27
CA ALA A 113 15.12 -15.92 9.93
C ALA A 113 14.23 -14.67 9.74
N ALA A 114 13.45 -14.30 10.75
CA ALA A 114 12.65 -13.06 10.72
C ALA A 114 13.53 -11.82 10.51
N LYS A 115 14.63 -11.75 11.30
CA LYS A 115 15.59 -10.66 11.20
C LYS A 115 16.28 -10.62 9.83
N ALA A 116 16.68 -11.77 9.30
CA ALA A 116 17.31 -11.88 7.98
C ALA A 116 16.39 -11.38 6.86
N LEU A 117 15.11 -11.77 6.88
CA LEU A 117 14.11 -11.26 5.92
C LEU A 117 13.94 -9.75 6.04
N ALA A 118 13.76 -9.23 7.26
CA ALA A 118 13.54 -7.80 7.46
C ALA A 118 14.76 -6.96 7.06
N ASP A 119 15.96 -7.37 7.44
CA ASP A 119 17.20 -6.64 7.17
C ASP A 119 17.61 -6.76 5.69
N GLY A 120 17.40 -7.92 5.08
CA GLY A 120 17.79 -8.18 3.69
C GLY A 120 16.91 -7.46 2.66
N TYR A 121 15.61 -7.35 2.94
CA TYR A 121 14.66 -6.88 1.93
C TYR A 121 13.87 -5.62 2.34
N GLY A 122 13.77 -5.30 3.62
CA GLY A 122 12.81 -4.31 4.10
C GLY A 122 13.38 -2.96 4.51
N LYS A 123 14.68 -2.84 4.72
CA LYS A 123 15.27 -1.63 5.29
C LYS A 123 15.88 -0.69 4.26
N LYS A 124 16.64 -1.24 3.34
CA LYS A 124 17.44 -0.45 2.40
C LYS A 124 16.64 -0.03 1.18
N VAL A 125 16.93 1.16 0.71
CA VAL A 125 16.37 1.73 -0.52
C VAL A 125 17.49 1.89 -1.53
N ASP A 126 17.25 1.53 -2.80
CA ASP A 126 18.16 1.84 -3.91
C ASP A 126 18.32 3.37 -4.01
N PRO A 127 19.50 3.95 -3.77
CA PRO A 127 19.67 5.39 -3.71
C PRO A 127 19.41 6.08 -5.05
N THR A 128 19.70 5.41 -6.17
CA THR A 128 19.46 5.94 -7.51
C THR A 128 17.96 6.03 -7.80
N LEU A 129 17.22 4.96 -7.50
CA LEU A 129 15.77 4.93 -7.63
C LEU A 129 15.11 5.95 -6.68
N HIS A 130 15.63 6.07 -5.46
CA HIS A 130 15.10 7.02 -4.48
C HIS A 130 15.26 8.49 -4.95
N ALA A 131 16.44 8.85 -5.47
CA ALA A 131 16.67 10.18 -6.04
C ALA A 131 15.71 10.48 -7.20
N GLU A 132 15.49 9.48 -8.09
CA GLU A 132 14.50 9.60 -9.18
C GLU A 132 13.09 9.85 -8.64
N VAL A 133 12.65 9.06 -7.65
CA VAL A 133 11.31 9.20 -7.05
C VAL A 133 11.10 10.57 -6.42
N LEU A 134 12.08 11.07 -5.67
CA LEU A 134 11.99 12.40 -5.06
C LEU A 134 11.88 13.50 -6.12
N THR A 135 12.74 13.47 -7.14
CA THR A 135 12.70 14.42 -8.26
C THR A 135 11.37 14.39 -9.01
N ARG A 136 10.82 13.20 -9.27
CA ARG A 136 9.52 13.05 -9.94
C ARG A 136 8.37 13.58 -9.08
N SER A 137 8.42 13.32 -7.78
CA SER A 137 7.38 13.78 -6.84
C SER A 137 7.38 15.30 -6.70
N GLU A 138 8.55 15.91 -6.67
CA GLU A 138 8.72 17.37 -6.64
C GLU A 138 8.16 18.02 -7.92
N LYS A 139 8.54 17.52 -9.09
CA LYS A 139 8.04 18.03 -10.38
C LYS A 139 6.52 17.93 -10.53
N LEU A 140 5.90 16.90 -9.92
CA LEU A 140 4.45 16.69 -9.92
C LEU A 140 3.76 17.42 -8.76
N ASN A 141 4.50 18.12 -7.91
CA ASN A 141 3.99 18.79 -6.71
C ASN A 141 3.18 17.83 -5.82
N ILE A 142 3.66 16.58 -5.68
CA ILE A 142 3.02 15.57 -4.84
C ILE A 142 3.66 15.62 -3.45
N PRO A 143 2.95 16.09 -2.41
CA PRO A 143 3.50 16.12 -1.07
C PRO A 143 3.72 14.70 -0.52
N PRO A 144 4.68 14.52 0.42
CA PRO A 144 4.95 13.21 1.03
C PRO A 144 3.75 12.66 1.80
N TYR A 145 2.94 13.54 2.35
CA TYR A 145 1.70 13.22 3.08
C TYR A 145 0.58 14.16 2.66
N ASN A 146 -0.63 13.58 2.54
CA ASN A 146 -1.88 14.31 2.39
C ASN A 146 -2.81 13.94 3.54
N GLY A 147 -3.65 14.90 3.96
CA GLY A 147 -4.73 14.63 4.88
C GLY A 147 -5.86 13.82 4.24
N PHE A 148 -6.65 13.15 5.07
CA PHE A 148 -7.88 12.49 4.62
C PHE A 148 -9.03 13.49 4.60
N VAL A 149 -9.83 13.43 3.53
CA VAL A 149 -11.13 14.05 3.49
C VAL A 149 -12.16 12.98 3.85
N ASN A 150 -12.82 13.15 5.01
CA ASN A 150 -13.86 12.23 5.46
C ASN A 150 -15.19 12.56 4.78
N PRO A 151 -16.05 11.57 4.50
CA PRO A 151 -17.40 11.83 4.05
C PRO A 151 -18.22 12.53 5.16
N ILE A 152 -19.10 13.42 4.74
CA ILE A 152 -20.15 13.95 5.59
C ILE A 152 -21.35 13.04 5.41
N LEU A 153 -21.79 12.42 6.51
CA LEU A 153 -22.95 11.55 6.55
C LEU A 153 -24.14 12.33 7.05
N THR A 154 -25.18 12.46 6.23
CA THR A 154 -26.42 13.16 6.60
C THR A 154 -27.57 12.15 6.63
N PRO A 155 -28.22 11.94 7.78
CA PRO A 155 -29.35 11.03 7.86
C PRO A 155 -30.54 11.56 7.07
N VAL A 156 -31.18 10.66 6.33
CA VAL A 156 -32.50 10.90 5.70
C VAL A 156 -33.54 10.30 6.62
N LEU A 157 -34.47 11.14 7.10
CA LEU A 157 -35.48 10.72 8.05
C LEU A 157 -36.86 10.63 7.36
N ASP A 158 -37.69 9.68 7.78
CA ASP A 158 -39.10 9.64 7.41
C ASP A 158 -39.93 10.68 8.20
N SER A 159 -41.26 10.71 7.95
CA SER A 159 -42.19 11.61 8.62
C SER A 159 -42.27 11.40 10.12
N ASN A 160 -41.82 10.27 10.65
CA ASN A 160 -41.82 9.92 12.07
C ASN A 160 -40.45 10.13 12.73
N GLY A 161 -39.49 10.71 12.01
CA GLY A 161 -38.13 10.93 12.49
C GLY A 161 -37.23 9.68 12.51
N LYS A 162 -37.65 8.58 11.91
CA LYS A 162 -36.86 7.35 11.78
C LYS A 162 -35.91 7.48 10.60
N MET A 163 -34.65 7.14 10.81
CA MET A 163 -33.65 7.10 9.73
C MET A 163 -33.97 5.97 8.75
N ILE A 164 -34.15 6.33 7.49
CA ILE A 164 -34.46 5.44 6.38
C ILE A 164 -33.30 5.31 5.38
N ASP A 165 -32.41 6.31 5.35
CA ASP A 165 -31.24 6.31 4.48
C ASP A 165 -30.15 7.25 5.01
N VAL A 166 -28.96 7.24 4.39
CA VAL A 166 -27.85 8.15 4.68
C VAL A 166 -27.28 8.71 3.39
N THR A 167 -27.29 10.02 3.25
CA THR A 167 -26.61 10.71 2.14
C THR A 167 -25.14 10.89 2.46
N VAL A 168 -24.29 10.56 1.49
CA VAL A 168 -22.83 10.72 1.59
C VAL A 168 -22.37 11.89 0.73
N SER A 169 -21.60 12.83 1.28
CA SER A 169 -21.06 13.94 0.51
C SER A 169 -19.60 14.26 0.89
N TYR A 170 -18.86 14.88 -0.03
CA TYR A 170 -17.46 15.30 0.12
C TYR A 170 -17.29 16.79 -0.20
N THR A 171 -18.14 17.62 0.40
CA THR A 171 -18.24 19.05 0.06
C THR A 171 -17.22 19.93 0.77
N LYS A 172 -16.49 19.40 1.77
CA LYS A 172 -15.47 20.15 2.52
C LYS A 172 -14.06 19.75 2.12
N THR A 173 -13.18 20.72 2.03
CA THR A 173 -11.74 20.50 1.92
C THR A 173 -11.18 19.94 3.23
N PHE A 174 -9.95 19.40 3.19
CA PHE A 174 -9.24 18.94 4.39
C PHE A 174 -9.12 20.05 5.46
N ALA A 175 -8.74 21.27 5.05
CA ALA A 175 -8.59 22.39 5.98
C ALA A 175 -9.93 22.75 6.67
N GLU A 176 -11.02 22.81 5.91
CA GLU A 176 -12.36 23.09 6.46
C GLU A 176 -12.82 21.99 7.42
N GLN A 177 -12.49 20.71 7.14
CA GLN A 177 -12.81 19.63 8.06
C GLN A 177 -11.99 19.73 9.35
N MET A 178 -10.70 20.05 9.28
CA MET A 178 -9.86 20.22 10.47
C MET A 178 -10.33 21.39 11.34
N LEU A 179 -10.69 22.52 10.74
CA LEU A 179 -11.27 23.65 11.46
C LEU A 179 -12.61 23.28 12.12
N ASN A 180 -13.45 22.54 11.41
CA ASN A 180 -14.72 22.06 11.95
C ASN A 180 -14.53 21.11 13.14
N TYR A 181 -13.57 20.17 13.05
CA TYR A 181 -13.25 19.26 14.16
C TYR A 181 -12.68 20.00 15.36
N SER A 182 -11.78 20.96 15.15
CA SER A 182 -11.24 21.80 16.22
C SER A 182 -12.33 22.58 16.93
N LYS A 183 -13.26 23.16 16.19
CA LYS A 183 -14.40 23.92 16.76
C LYS A 183 -15.35 23.03 17.56
N ASN A 184 -15.68 21.84 17.05
CA ASN A 184 -16.71 21.00 17.65
C ASN A 184 -16.17 20.02 18.70
N TYR A 185 -14.89 19.64 18.61
CA TYR A 185 -14.28 18.59 19.45
C TYR A 185 -12.98 19.02 20.15
N GLY A 186 -12.58 20.30 20.00
CA GLY A 186 -11.34 20.82 20.60
C GLY A 186 -11.33 20.80 22.13
N PHE A 187 -12.50 20.64 22.77
CA PHE A 187 -12.63 20.44 24.20
C PHE A 187 -12.21 19.04 24.67
N LEU A 188 -12.09 18.08 23.76
CA LEU A 188 -11.59 16.75 24.06
C LEU A 188 -10.06 16.82 24.20
N ALA A 189 -9.59 16.98 25.43
CA ALA A 189 -8.16 17.01 25.69
C ALA A 189 -7.49 15.68 25.26
N PRO A 190 -6.34 15.72 24.58
CA PRO A 190 -5.58 14.52 24.33
C PRO A 190 -5.18 13.89 25.67
N LYS A 191 -5.43 12.60 25.85
CA LYS A 191 -4.88 11.86 27.01
C LYS A 191 -3.37 11.96 26.94
N LYS A 192 -2.77 12.53 27.99
CA LYS A 192 -1.30 12.54 28.15
C LYS A 192 -0.77 11.13 28.36
#